data_35b875e6c21b4a301fe3c576d64632f0
#
_entry.id   35b875e6c21b4a301fe3c576d64632f0
#
_cell.length_a   1.000
_cell.length_b   1.000
_cell.length_c   1.000
_cell.angle_alpha   90.00
_cell.angle_beta   90.00
_cell.angle_gamma   90.00
#
_symmetry.space_group_name_H-M   'P 1'
#
loop_
_entity.id
_entity.type
_entity.pdbx_description
1 polymer ?
#
loop_
_entity_poly.entity_id
_entity_poly.type
_entity_poly.pdbx_seq_one_letter_code
_entity_poly.pdbx_strand_id
1 'polypeptide(L)'
;MNPGPEAVVTLRRAAGPDARAAADVWLRSFAAALPTVVSPRSADDVRGYFRDVVVPLRDVWVADAGDGGGIVGLMVVNGDELSQLYLHPDWRGRGLGDRFVGLAKERCPRGLHLWTFQVNKPAHRFYERHGFVAVEFTDGSGNEEREPDVRYVWEPKS
;
A
#
# COMPACT_ATOMS: atom_id res chain seq x y z
N MET A 1 19.01 -21.26 4.84
CA MET A 1 18.32 -22.10 3.87
C MET A 1 17.44 -21.25 3.00
N ASN A 2 17.60 -21.44 1.77
CA ASN A 2 16.74 -20.78 0.83
C ASN A 2 15.31 -21.23 1.15
N PRO A 3 14.37 -20.28 1.45
CA PRO A 3 12.98 -20.71 1.59
C PRO A 3 12.57 -21.22 0.23
N GLY A 4 12.74 -22.46 -0.06
CA GLY A 4 12.35 -23.05 -1.29
C GLY A 4 12.16 -22.06 -2.43
N PRO A 5 12.26 -22.46 -3.64
CA PRO A 5 12.40 -21.52 -4.74
C PRO A 5 11.39 -20.41 -4.69
N GLU A 6 10.25 -20.55 -4.07
CA GLU A 6 9.33 -19.46 -3.96
C GLU A 6 8.23 -19.84 -3.03
N ALA A 7 8.24 -19.20 -1.84
CA ALA A 7 7.00 -19.13 -1.10
C ALA A 7 5.96 -18.60 -2.09
N VAL A 8 4.98 -19.42 -2.43
CA VAL A 8 3.90 -18.99 -3.32
C VAL A 8 3.07 -17.96 -2.56
N VAL A 9 3.18 -16.70 -2.96
CA VAL A 9 2.40 -15.63 -2.38
C VAL A 9 1.15 -15.45 -3.20
N THR A 10 0.01 -15.54 -2.54
CA THR A 10 -1.30 -15.35 -3.16
C THR A 10 -1.81 -13.95 -2.86
N LEU A 11 -2.22 -13.22 -3.89
CA LEU A 11 -2.97 -11.98 -3.69
C LEU A 11 -4.44 -12.37 -3.61
N ARG A 12 -5.08 -12.05 -2.50
CA ARG A 12 -6.48 -12.36 -2.30
C ARG A 12 -7.19 -11.22 -1.57
N ARG A 13 -8.49 -11.23 -1.65
CA ARG A 13 -9.29 -10.24 -0.94
C ARG A 13 -9.17 -10.46 0.56
N ALA A 14 -9.04 -9.37 1.32
CA ALA A 14 -8.98 -9.45 2.77
C ALA A 14 -10.35 -9.83 3.34
N ALA A 15 -10.34 -10.66 4.37
CA ALA A 15 -11.51 -10.98 5.18
C ALA A 15 -11.34 -10.36 6.57
N GLY A 16 -12.42 -10.28 7.35
CA GLY A 16 -12.37 -9.68 8.69
C GLY A 16 -11.20 -10.12 9.55
N PRO A 17 -10.91 -11.44 9.65
CA PRO A 17 -9.77 -11.92 10.45
C PRO A 17 -8.41 -11.40 10.00
N ASP A 18 -8.28 -10.89 8.78
CA ASP A 18 -7.00 -10.38 8.27
C ASP A 18 -6.71 -8.94 8.74
N ALA A 19 -7.67 -8.25 9.31
CA ALA A 19 -7.56 -6.82 9.59
C ALA A 19 -6.35 -6.48 10.47
N ARG A 20 -6.11 -7.26 11.52
CA ARG A 20 -4.99 -7.03 12.43
C ARG A 20 -3.64 -7.23 11.73
N ALA A 21 -3.50 -8.31 10.98
CA ALA A 21 -2.26 -8.58 10.25
C ALA A 21 -1.99 -7.52 9.18
N ALA A 22 -3.02 -7.07 8.47
CA ALA A 22 -2.90 -5.99 7.51
C ALA A 22 -2.46 -4.68 8.18
N ALA A 23 -3.05 -4.35 9.32
CA ALA A 23 -2.65 -3.16 10.09
C ALA A 23 -1.20 -3.25 10.54
N ASP A 24 -0.75 -4.43 10.97
CA ASP A 24 0.64 -4.63 11.40
C ASP A 24 1.62 -4.47 10.24
N VAL A 25 1.27 -4.93 9.04
CA VAL A 25 2.07 -4.66 7.83
C VAL A 25 2.16 -3.17 7.58
N TRP A 26 1.03 -2.45 7.66
CA TRP A 26 1.02 -1.00 7.48
C TRP A 26 1.96 -0.32 8.48
N LEU A 27 1.85 -0.67 9.76
CA LEU A 27 2.67 -0.06 10.81
C LEU A 27 4.16 -0.29 10.59
N ARG A 28 4.56 -1.52 10.27
CA ARG A 28 5.97 -1.87 10.04
C ARG A 28 6.51 -1.21 8.78
N SER A 29 5.70 -1.21 7.72
CA SER A 29 6.09 -0.64 6.43
C SER A 29 6.23 0.87 6.54
N PHE A 30 5.29 1.53 7.20
CA PHE A 30 5.33 2.98 7.42
C PHE A 30 6.59 3.37 8.21
N ALA A 31 6.86 2.69 9.31
CA ALA A 31 8.04 2.98 10.14
C ALA A 31 9.35 2.78 9.36
N ALA A 32 9.43 1.75 8.53
CA ALA A 32 10.63 1.45 7.76
C ALA A 32 10.83 2.42 6.59
N ALA A 33 9.76 2.80 5.89
CA ALA A 33 9.84 3.65 4.70
C ALA A 33 9.91 5.14 5.06
N LEU A 34 9.31 5.54 6.17
CA LEU A 34 9.06 6.93 6.52
C LEU A 34 9.50 7.22 7.96
N PRO A 35 10.78 6.98 8.29
CA PRO A 35 11.24 7.11 9.68
C PRO A 35 11.18 8.54 10.20
N THR A 36 11.11 9.56 9.33
CA THR A 36 11.05 10.97 9.70
C THR A 36 9.61 11.51 9.74
N VAL A 37 8.64 10.72 9.29
CA VAL A 37 7.24 11.16 9.28
C VAL A 37 6.56 10.68 10.55
N VAL A 38 5.96 11.61 11.28
CA VAL A 38 5.25 11.31 12.52
C VAL A 38 3.78 11.12 12.23
N SER A 39 3.27 9.92 12.49
CA SER A 39 1.83 9.66 12.41
C SER A 39 1.17 10.09 13.71
N PRO A 40 0.05 10.85 13.67
CA PRO A 40 -0.68 11.23 14.87
C PRO A 40 -1.49 10.09 15.47
N ARG A 41 -1.51 8.92 14.82
CA ARG A 41 -2.32 7.77 15.25
C ARG A 41 -1.49 6.73 15.98
N SER A 42 -2.03 6.21 17.09
CA SER A 42 -1.40 5.09 17.79
C SER A 42 -1.58 3.78 17.00
N ALA A 43 -0.78 2.77 17.37
CA ALA A 43 -0.93 1.44 16.77
C ALA A 43 -2.35 0.88 16.97
N ASP A 44 -2.92 1.09 18.16
CA ASP A 44 -4.28 0.62 18.44
C ASP A 44 -5.32 1.36 17.62
N ASP A 45 -5.14 2.67 17.40
CA ASP A 45 -6.02 3.44 16.51
C ASP A 45 -5.98 2.88 15.10
N VAL A 46 -4.81 2.58 14.60
CA VAL A 46 -4.63 2.02 13.25
C VAL A 46 -5.31 0.65 13.15
N ARG A 47 -5.09 -0.22 14.13
CA ARG A 47 -5.71 -1.55 14.14
C ARG A 47 -7.24 -1.46 14.18
N GLY A 48 -7.76 -0.55 15.02
CA GLY A 48 -9.20 -0.32 15.10
C GLY A 48 -9.78 0.20 13.79
N TYR A 49 -9.09 1.12 13.14
CA TYR A 49 -9.53 1.67 11.87
C TYR A 49 -9.55 0.59 10.77
N PHE A 50 -8.53 -0.26 10.72
CA PHE A 50 -8.51 -1.38 9.76
C PHE A 50 -9.66 -2.35 10.01
N ARG A 51 -9.94 -2.67 11.28
CA ARG A 51 -11.00 -3.60 11.65
C ARG A 51 -12.39 -3.05 11.33
N ASP A 52 -12.63 -1.77 11.62
CA ASP A 52 -13.98 -1.21 11.62
C ASP A 52 -14.32 -0.46 10.33
N VAL A 53 -13.33 0.03 9.60
CA VAL A 53 -13.54 0.88 8.42
C VAL A 53 -12.90 0.30 7.17
N VAL A 54 -11.59 0.05 7.20
CA VAL A 54 -10.84 -0.29 5.98
C VAL A 54 -11.29 -1.62 5.42
N VAL A 55 -11.17 -2.70 6.21
CA VAL A 55 -11.49 -4.04 5.71
C VAL A 55 -12.97 -4.19 5.36
N PRO A 56 -13.93 -3.75 6.20
CA PRO A 56 -15.35 -3.92 5.85
C PRO A 56 -15.86 -2.98 4.76
N LEU A 57 -15.26 -1.80 4.57
CA LEU A 57 -15.85 -0.76 3.71
C LEU A 57 -15.04 -0.42 2.46
N ARG A 58 -13.82 -0.93 2.32
CA ARG A 58 -12.96 -0.64 1.18
C ARG A 58 -12.67 -1.91 0.40
N ASP A 59 -12.09 -1.74 -0.79
CA ASP A 59 -11.62 -2.86 -1.61
C ASP A 59 -10.19 -3.19 -1.17
N VAL A 60 -10.04 -4.16 -0.28
CA VAL A 60 -8.77 -4.49 0.36
C VAL A 60 -8.26 -5.84 -0.13
N TRP A 61 -7.01 -5.84 -0.55
CA TRP A 61 -6.30 -7.03 -1.00
C TRP A 61 -5.06 -7.24 -0.15
N VAL A 62 -4.76 -8.49 0.15
CA VAL A 62 -3.59 -8.86 0.94
C VAL A 62 -2.72 -9.83 0.17
N ALA A 63 -1.42 -9.77 0.43
CA ALA A 63 -0.45 -10.74 -0.05
C ALA A 63 -0.28 -11.78 1.06
N ASP A 64 -0.72 -12.99 0.81
CA ASP A 64 -0.70 -14.09 1.76
C ASP A 64 0.42 -15.05 1.38
N ALA A 65 1.43 -15.13 2.24
CA ALA A 65 2.59 -16.01 2.02
C ALA A 65 2.36 -17.43 2.53
N GLY A 66 1.14 -17.74 2.99
CA GLY A 66 0.80 -19.08 3.44
C GLY A 66 1.36 -19.41 4.81
N ASP A 67 1.43 -20.71 5.08
CA ASP A 67 1.92 -21.21 6.37
C ASP A 67 3.34 -20.72 6.63
N GLY A 68 3.57 -20.13 7.78
CA GLY A 68 4.87 -19.63 8.20
C GLY A 68 5.21 -18.22 7.71
N GLY A 69 4.48 -17.66 6.76
CA GLY A 69 4.69 -16.29 6.26
C GLY A 69 3.60 -15.31 6.66
N GLY A 70 2.36 -15.76 6.63
CA GLY A 70 1.19 -14.92 6.94
C GLY A 70 0.98 -13.81 5.93
N ILE A 71 0.36 -12.74 6.36
CA ILE A 71 0.11 -11.57 5.54
C ILE A 71 1.37 -10.71 5.47
N VAL A 72 1.87 -10.47 4.26
CA VAL A 72 3.14 -9.76 4.04
C VAL A 72 2.98 -8.50 3.18
N GLY A 73 1.77 -8.19 2.76
CA GLY A 73 1.49 -6.99 2.00
C GLY A 73 0.01 -6.66 2.01
N LEU A 74 -0.30 -5.41 1.73
CA LEU A 74 -1.69 -4.97 1.60
C LEU A 74 -1.82 -3.89 0.55
N MET A 75 -2.98 -3.87 -0.09
CA MET A 75 -3.38 -2.83 -1.02
C MET A 75 -4.83 -2.46 -0.74
N VAL A 76 -5.10 -1.18 -0.71
CA VAL A 76 -6.47 -0.66 -0.54
C VAL A 76 -6.80 0.22 -1.73
N VAL A 77 -7.89 -0.11 -2.40
CA VAL A 77 -8.45 0.70 -3.48
C VAL A 77 -9.77 1.29 -3.01
N ASN A 78 -9.92 2.59 -3.17
CA ASN A 78 -11.14 3.29 -2.79
C ASN A 78 -11.61 4.09 -4.01
N GLY A 79 -12.64 3.56 -4.71
CA GLY A 79 -13.02 4.12 -6.01
C GLY A 79 -11.91 3.93 -7.02
N ASP A 80 -11.37 5.02 -7.52
CA ASP A 80 -10.21 5.03 -8.42
C ASP A 80 -8.92 5.48 -7.70
N GLU A 81 -8.96 5.54 -6.38
CA GLU A 81 -7.78 5.87 -5.58
C GLU A 81 -7.09 4.60 -5.10
N LEU A 82 -5.80 4.47 -5.43
CA LEU A 82 -4.93 3.50 -4.79
C LEU A 82 -4.48 4.11 -3.46
N SER A 83 -5.30 3.91 -2.42
CA SER A 83 -5.14 4.67 -1.18
C SER A 83 -4.04 4.13 -0.28
N GLN A 84 -3.74 2.83 -0.36
CA GLN A 84 -2.69 2.19 0.43
C GLN A 84 -2.02 1.11 -0.39
N LEU A 85 -0.71 1.05 -0.33
CA LEU A 85 0.09 -0.05 -0.89
C LEU A 85 1.35 -0.20 -0.03
N TYR A 86 1.39 -1.24 0.76
CA TYR A 86 2.49 -1.47 1.70
C TYR A 86 2.92 -2.92 1.69
N LEU A 87 4.23 -3.13 1.78
CA LEU A 87 4.82 -4.46 1.90
C LEU A 87 5.61 -4.53 3.21
N HIS A 88 5.57 -5.69 3.85
CA HIS A 88 6.47 -5.96 4.96
C HIS A 88 7.91 -5.74 4.47
N PRO A 89 8.77 -5.05 5.26
CA PRO A 89 10.12 -4.70 4.78
C PRO A 89 10.94 -5.88 4.26
N ASP A 90 10.78 -7.07 4.86
CA ASP A 90 11.53 -8.27 4.46
C ASP A 90 11.03 -8.88 3.15
N TRP A 91 9.90 -8.40 2.63
CA TRP A 91 9.27 -8.93 1.42
C TRP A 91 9.35 -7.99 0.23
N ARG A 92 10.10 -6.91 0.36
CA ARG A 92 10.36 -5.99 -0.76
C ARG A 92 11.35 -6.61 -1.74
N GLY A 93 11.31 -6.13 -2.98
CA GLY A 93 12.22 -6.60 -4.02
C GLY A 93 11.89 -7.97 -4.59
N ARG A 94 10.68 -8.48 -4.35
CA ARG A 94 10.22 -9.79 -4.83
C ARG A 94 9.11 -9.70 -5.87
N GLY A 95 8.82 -8.50 -6.37
CA GLY A 95 7.80 -8.29 -7.38
C GLY A 95 6.37 -8.21 -6.87
N LEU A 96 6.14 -8.22 -5.56
CA LEU A 96 4.79 -8.14 -4.99
C LEU A 96 4.13 -6.81 -5.27
N GLY A 97 4.89 -5.70 -5.17
CA GLY A 97 4.38 -4.38 -5.51
C GLY A 97 3.91 -4.31 -6.95
N ASP A 98 4.68 -4.88 -7.88
CA ASP A 98 4.33 -4.94 -9.29
C ASP A 98 3.02 -5.70 -9.50
N ARG A 99 2.84 -6.82 -8.79
CA ARG A 99 1.61 -7.62 -8.87
C ARG A 99 0.41 -6.84 -8.34
N PHE A 100 0.56 -6.13 -7.22
CA PHE A 100 -0.51 -5.29 -6.67
C PHE A 100 -0.91 -4.18 -7.64
N VAL A 101 0.07 -3.48 -8.22
CA VAL A 101 -0.25 -2.41 -9.18
C VAL A 101 -0.95 -2.98 -10.41
N GLY A 102 -0.51 -4.14 -10.90
CA GLY A 102 -1.21 -4.82 -12.01
C GLY A 102 -2.66 -5.10 -11.67
N LEU A 103 -2.92 -5.61 -10.46
CA LEU A 103 -4.26 -5.88 -9.99
C LEU A 103 -5.09 -4.59 -9.87
N ALA A 104 -4.50 -3.52 -9.34
CA ALA A 104 -5.18 -2.23 -9.23
C ALA A 104 -5.60 -1.70 -10.59
N LYS A 105 -4.72 -1.82 -11.60
CA LYS A 105 -5.03 -1.39 -12.98
C LYS A 105 -6.15 -2.23 -13.58
N GLU A 106 -6.20 -3.52 -13.29
CA GLU A 106 -7.29 -4.38 -13.74
C GLU A 106 -8.62 -3.97 -13.11
N ARG A 107 -8.61 -3.60 -11.85
CA ARG A 107 -9.81 -3.18 -11.14
C ARG A 107 -10.26 -1.77 -11.51
N CYS A 108 -9.34 -0.93 -11.92
CA CYS A 108 -9.62 0.48 -12.30
C CYS A 108 -9.05 0.74 -13.69
N PRO A 109 -9.62 0.12 -14.73
CA PRO A 109 -9.05 0.20 -16.08
C PRO A 109 -9.11 1.59 -16.71
N ARG A 110 -9.90 2.50 -16.15
CA ARG A 110 -10.01 3.88 -16.67
C ARG A 110 -8.95 4.81 -16.11
N GLY A 111 -8.30 4.42 -15.04
CA GLY A 111 -7.27 5.23 -14.41
C GLY A 111 -7.21 5.08 -12.91
N LEU A 112 -6.12 5.51 -12.34
CA LEU A 112 -5.85 5.47 -10.90
C LEU A 112 -5.19 6.77 -10.49
N HIS A 113 -5.40 7.18 -9.25
CA HIS A 113 -4.61 8.22 -8.63
C HIS A 113 -4.18 7.79 -7.23
N LEU A 114 -3.13 8.42 -6.72
CA LEU A 114 -2.63 8.15 -5.39
C LEU A 114 -1.89 9.36 -4.84
N TRP A 115 -1.73 9.38 -3.54
CA TRP A 115 -0.90 10.34 -2.84
C TRP A 115 0.27 9.61 -2.17
N THR A 116 1.45 10.20 -2.23
CA THR A 116 2.63 9.71 -1.50
C THR A 116 3.43 10.90 -0.99
N PHE A 117 4.15 10.71 0.10
CA PHE A 117 4.95 11.80 0.66
C PHE A 117 6.16 12.11 -0.22
N GLN A 118 6.51 13.40 -0.31
CA GLN A 118 7.64 13.83 -1.14
C GLN A 118 8.96 13.22 -0.68
N VAL A 119 9.11 12.91 0.60
CA VAL A 119 10.32 12.29 1.14
C VAL A 119 10.47 10.82 0.74
N ASN A 120 9.40 10.18 0.29
CA ASN A 120 9.41 8.76 -0.06
C ASN A 120 9.90 8.57 -1.51
N LYS A 121 11.20 8.79 -1.74
CA LYS A 121 11.79 8.70 -3.08
C LYS A 121 11.67 7.32 -3.72
N PRO A 122 11.86 6.21 -2.99
CA PRO A 122 11.65 4.89 -3.59
C PRO A 122 10.23 4.69 -4.13
N ALA A 123 9.21 5.22 -3.46
CA ALA A 123 7.83 5.14 -3.95
C ALA A 123 7.66 5.93 -5.25
N HIS A 124 8.28 7.11 -5.35
CA HIS A 124 8.23 7.90 -6.60
C HIS A 124 8.77 7.10 -7.78
N ARG A 125 9.95 6.50 -7.62
CA ARG A 125 10.56 5.68 -8.68
C ARG A 125 9.69 4.48 -9.03
N PHE A 126 9.11 3.85 -8.02
CA PHE A 126 8.25 2.69 -8.21
C PHE A 126 7.00 3.05 -9.04
N TYR A 127 6.29 4.11 -8.67
CA TYR A 127 5.08 4.50 -9.38
C TYR A 127 5.39 5.03 -10.78
N GLU A 128 6.48 5.79 -10.95
CA GLU A 128 6.90 6.28 -12.26
C GLU A 128 7.21 5.13 -13.20
N ARG A 129 7.84 4.07 -12.69
CA ARG A 129 8.11 2.86 -13.47
C ARG A 129 6.83 2.18 -13.96
N HIS A 130 5.75 2.35 -13.22
CA HIS A 130 4.43 1.81 -13.60
C HIS A 130 3.58 2.77 -14.43
N GLY A 131 4.16 3.86 -14.88
CA GLY A 131 3.47 4.80 -15.77
C GLY A 131 2.69 5.88 -15.07
N PHE A 132 2.82 6.01 -13.76
CA PHE A 132 2.20 7.12 -13.02
C PHE A 132 3.01 8.38 -13.22
N VAL A 133 2.32 9.52 -13.27
CA VAL A 133 2.91 10.85 -13.48
C VAL A 133 2.52 11.76 -12.33
N ALA A 134 3.47 12.50 -11.79
CA ALA A 134 3.22 13.47 -10.73
C ALA A 134 2.45 14.66 -11.33
N VAL A 135 1.33 15.02 -10.71
CA VAL A 135 0.45 16.08 -11.23
C VAL A 135 0.22 17.21 -10.23
N GLU A 136 0.49 16.98 -8.96
CA GLU A 136 0.23 17.99 -7.93
C GLU A 136 1.20 17.78 -6.76
N PHE A 137 1.80 18.88 -6.27
CA PHE A 137 2.66 18.87 -5.10
C PHE A 137 2.03 19.76 -4.04
N THR A 138 2.00 19.32 -2.78
CA THR A 138 1.48 20.12 -1.68
C THR A 138 2.53 20.31 -0.58
N ASP A 139 2.26 21.26 0.30
CA ASP A 139 3.12 21.53 1.45
C ASP A 139 2.74 20.70 2.68
N GLY A 140 1.76 19.80 2.54
CA GLY A 140 1.31 18.94 3.64
C GLY A 140 0.28 19.56 4.57
N SER A 141 -0.13 20.81 4.34
CA SER A 141 -1.08 21.48 5.25
C SER A 141 -2.46 20.83 5.25
N GLY A 142 -2.78 20.06 4.21
CA GLY A 142 -4.07 19.39 4.07
C GLY A 142 -4.10 17.94 4.54
N ASN A 143 -2.98 17.37 4.99
CA ASN A 143 -2.98 15.99 5.50
C ASN A 143 -2.68 15.94 7.00
N GLU A 144 -3.04 14.83 7.65
CA GLU A 144 -2.94 14.74 9.10
C GLU A 144 -1.50 14.64 9.61
N GLU A 145 -0.58 14.15 8.79
CA GLU A 145 0.85 14.06 9.13
C GLU A 145 1.57 15.40 8.97
N ARG A 146 0.94 16.38 8.32
CA ARG A 146 1.55 17.67 8.00
C ARG A 146 2.86 17.52 7.25
N GLU A 147 2.94 16.51 6.39
CA GLU A 147 4.13 16.17 5.61
C GLU A 147 3.86 16.48 4.14
N PRO A 148 4.76 17.22 3.45
CA PRO A 148 4.59 17.49 2.01
C PRO A 148 4.37 16.21 1.21
N ASP A 149 3.37 16.22 0.35
CA ASP A 149 3.01 15.06 -0.46
C ASP A 149 2.90 15.41 -1.94
N VAL A 150 2.70 14.39 -2.76
CA VAL A 150 2.59 14.51 -4.20
C VAL A 150 1.51 13.56 -4.68
N ARG A 151 0.70 14.04 -5.63
CA ARG A 151 -0.35 13.26 -6.26
C ARG A 151 0.16 12.71 -7.58
N TYR A 152 0.03 11.41 -7.75
CA TYR A 152 0.37 10.70 -8.98
C TYR A 152 -0.90 10.20 -9.66
N VAL A 153 -0.89 10.21 -10.98
CA VAL A 153 -2.01 9.74 -11.81
C VAL A 153 -1.49 8.77 -12.86
N TRP A 154 -2.22 7.69 -13.03
CA TRP A 154 -2.03 6.78 -14.14
C TRP A 154 -3.29 6.74 -15.00
N GLU A 155 -3.11 6.87 -16.30
CA GLU A 155 -4.18 6.73 -17.29
C GLU A 155 -3.76 5.67 -18.30
N PRO A 156 -4.72 4.79 -18.72
CA PRO A 156 -4.38 3.78 -19.71
C PRO A 156 -4.06 4.46 -21.03
N LYS A 157 -3.17 3.85 -21.80
CA LYS A 157 -2.90 4.31 -23.16
C LYS A 157 -4.11 4.02 -24.02
N SER A 158 -4.54 5.03 -24.75
CA SER A 158 -5.64 4.89 -25.71
C SER A 158 -5.19 4.12 -26.95
#